data_5e00233acc9130297b2154f829e55517
#
_entry.id   5e00233acc9130297b2154f829e55517
#
_cell.length_a   1.000
_cell.length_b   1.000
_cell.length_c   1.000
_cell.angle_alpha   90.00
_cell.angle_beta   90.00
_cell.angle_gamma   90.00
#
_symmetry.space_group_name_H-M   'P 1'
#
loop_
_entity.id
_entity.type
_entity.pdbx_description
1 polymer ?
#
loop_
_entity_poly.entity_id
_entity_poly.type
_entity_poly.pdbx_seq_one_letter_code
_entity_poly.pdbx_strand_id
1 'polypeptide(L)'
;MRIQIAMAAVAMLLTQQAFAADTFTVEPKAVADEKAVFATVESANVVPARARIGGTVAELNVKEGNEVKQGQLVATVGDEKLVLQMKSLDAQIAGLEAQLAQTQDDLNRAEQLFASGNTPKTRLDEARTAFNVATNAHRARVAERAVVEQQLNEGKVLAPTAGRVLKVPVTAGTVILAGEPVASIAEQNFVLRLRVPERHARFLKVGDPVRVDGEELGANGARFGTIRLVYPQIEDGRVVADAAVAGLGDYFVGERIRVWVSAGERESVTVPGGFIVTRFGIDYARLRKDDKTVIDVPVQRGRPLPRPDMPDALEILSGLKPGDVLVHP
;
A
#
# COMPACT_ATOMS: atom_id res chain seq x y z
N MET A 1 -68.12 -46.66 -14.96
CA MET A 1 -67.09 -47.02 -15.96
C MET A 1 -66.61 -45.78 -16.74
N ARG A 2 -66.54 -44.58 -16.09
CA ARG A 2 -66.05 -43.32 -16.70
C ARG A 2 -64.96 -42.62 -15.90
N ILE A 3 -64.50 -43.18 -14.78
CA ILE A 3 -63.46 -42.57 -13.90
C ILE A 3 -62.08 -43.25 -14.05
N GLN A 4 -62.03 -44.46 -14.63
CA GLN A 4 -60.76 -45.18 -14.79
C GLN A 4 -59.99 -44.86 -16.08
N ILE A 5 -60.58 -44.15 -17.04
CA ILE A 5 -59.92 -43.76 -18.30
C ILE A 5 -59.18 -42.43 -18.16
N ALA A 6 -59.52 -41.58 -17.17
CA ALA A 6 -58.85 -40.30 -16.95
C ALA A 6 -57.51 -40.39 -16.19
N MET A 7 -57.31 -41.50 -15.44
CA MET A 7 -55.98 -41.69 -14.69
C MET A 7 -54.87 -42.28 -15.55
N ALA A 8 -55.18 -42.93 -16.66
CA ALA A 8 -54.15 -43.49 -17.55
C ALA A 8 -53.55 -42.44 -18.50
N ALA A 9 -54.29 -41.36 -18.80
CA ALA A 9 -53.79 -40.29 -19.66
C ALA A 9 -52.84 -39.28 -18.93
N VAL A 10 -52.91 -39.15 -17.59
CA VAL A 10 -52.05 -38.30 -16.79
C VAL A 10 -50.72 -38.99 -16.47
N ALA A 11 -50.65 -40.32 -16.42
CA ALA A 11 -49.41 -41.07 -16.16
C ALA A 11 -48.51 -41.18 -17.39
N MET A 12 -48.93 -40.81 -18.60
CA MET A 12 -48.13 -40.89 -19.82
C MET A 12 -47.47 -39.51 -20.20
N LEU A 13 -47.79 -38.44 -19.46
CA LEU A 13 -47.22 -37.08 -19.67
C LEU A 13 -46.05 -36.74 -18.75
N LEU A 14 -45.63 -37.67 -17.88
CA LEU A 14 -44.59 -37.43 -16.89
C LEU A 14 -43.23 -38.08 -17.20
N THR A 15 -43.02 -38.63 -18.40
CA THR A 15 -41.76 -39.31 -18.77
C THR A 15 -41.03 -38.71 -19.96
N GLN A 16 -41.21 -37.42 -20.23
CA GLN A 16 -40.30 -36.67 -21.11
C GLN A 16 -39.64 -35.50 -20.36
N GLN A 17 -39.04 -35.77 -19.23
CA GLN A 17 -37.85 -34.97 -18.86
C GLN A 17 -36.73 -35.47 -19.77
N ALA A 18 -36.65 -34.91 -20.96
CA ALA A 18 -35.45 -34.92 -21.74
C ALA A 18 -34.36 -34.29 -20.83
N PHE A 19 -33.40 -35.10 -20.40
CA PHE A 19 -32.13 -34.58 -19.92
C PHE A 19 -31.65 -33.64 -21.02
N ALA A 20 -31.78 -32.34 -20.80
CA ALA A 20 -31.05 -31.35 -21.57
C ALA A 20 -29.61 -31.67 -21.27
N ALA A 21 -28.97 -32.49 -22.11
CA ALA A 21 -27.53 -32.74 -22.02
C ALA A 21 -26.88 -31.37 -22.08
N ASP A 22 -26.14 -31.04 -21.02
CA ASP A 22 -25.36 -29.82 -20.98
C ASP A 22 -24.53 -29.76 -22.26
N THR A 23 -24.79 -28.76 -23.11
CA THR A 23 -24.11 -28.61 -24.38
C THR A 23 -23.34 -27.34 -24.42
N PHE A 24 -22.16 -27.39 -25.02
CA PHE A 24 -21.29 -26.24 -25.19
C PHE A 24 -20.96 -26.05 -26.68
N THR A 25 -21.26 -24.88 -27.21
CA THR A 25 -20.89 -24.54 -28.62
C THR A 25 -19.51 -23.96 -28.67
N VAL A 26 -18.67 -24.54 -29.51
CA VAL A 26 -17.27 -24.12 -29.71
C VAL A 26 -17.25 -22.84 -30.53
N GLU A 27 -16.76 -21.76 -29.93
CA GLU A 27 -16.55 -20.49 -30.62
C GLU A 27 -15.11 -20.04 -30.43
N PRO A 28 -14.44 -19.56 -31.50
CA PRO A 28 -13.17 -18.90 -31.37
C PRO A 28 -13.38 -17.59 -30.63
N LYS A 29 -12.59 -17.36 -29.60
CA LYS A 29 -12.60 -16.11 -28.84
C LYS A 29 -11.18 -15.53 -28.82
N ALA A 30 -11.11 -14.21 -28.87
CA ALA A 30 -9.85 -13.52 -28.56
C ALA A 30 -9.50 -13.81 -27.12
N VAL A 31 -8.36 -14.40 -26.90
CA VAL A 31 -7.80 -14.66 -25.57
C VAL A 31 -6.51 -13.90 -25.40
N ALA A 32 -6.28 -13.41 -24.20
CA ALA A 32 -5.02 -12.74 -23.89
C ALA A 32 -3.84 -13.71 -24.08
N ASP A 33 -2.84 -13.29 -24.85
CA ASP A 33 -1.57 -14.01 -24.93
C ASP A 33 -0.77 -13.71 -23.64
N GLU A 34 -1.04 -14.48 -22.62
CA GLU A 34 -0.46 -14.28 -21.29
C GLU A 34 1.01 -14.67 -21.26
N LYS A 35 1.83 -13.81 -20.70
CA LYS A 35 3.23 -14.07 -20.38
C LYS A 35 3.45 -14.06 -18.88
N ALA A 36 4.16 -15.10 -18.42
CA ALA A 36 4.55 -15.17 -17.00
C ALA A 36 5.68 -14.16 -16.73
N VAL A 37 5.49 -13.33 -15.75
CA VAL A 37 6.49 -12.41 -15.20
C VAL A 37 6.52 -12.53 -13.69
N PHE A 38 7.60 -12.07 -13.07
CA PHE A 38 7.65 -11.98 -11.63
C PHE A 38 7.21 -10.58 -11.18
N ALA A 39 6.35 -10.57 -10.19
CA ALA A 39 6.00 -9.39 -9.42
C ALA A 39 6.59 -9.48 -8.02
N THR A 40 6.79 -8.34 -7.39
CA THR A 40 7.23 -8.26 -5.99
C THR A 40 6.12 -7.60 -5.19
N VAL A 41 5.81 -8.13 -4.02
CA VAL A 41 4.91 -7.46 -3.07
C VAL A 41 5.64 -6.27 -2.50
N GLU A 42 5.16 -5.07 -2.77
CA GLU A 42 5.74 -3.84 -2.25
C GLU A 42 4.64 -2.99 -1.58
N SER A 43 5.04 -2.17 -0.61
CA SER A 43 4.15 -1.10 -0.16
C SER A 43 4.12 -0.01 -1.22
N ALA A 44 2.95 0.50 -1.54
CA ALA A 44 2.81 1.61 -2.48
C ALA A 44 3.60 2.85 -2.00
N ASN A 45 3.67 3.04 -0.69
CA ASN A 45 4.38 4.16 -0.07
C ASN A 45 5.29 3.67 1.06
N VAL A 46 6.58 3.97 0.94
CA VAL A 46 7.55 3.80 2.02
C VAL A 46 8.04 5.17 2.45
N VAL A 47 7.69 5.57 3.66
CA VAL A 47 7.98 6.90 4.18
C VAL A 47 9.07 6.82 5.24
N PRO A 48 10.22 7.49 5.05
CA PRO A 48 11.27 7.51 6.06
C PRO A 48 10.93 8.47 7.21
N ALA A 49 11.04 7.98 8.44
CA ALA A 49 11.09 8.81 9.64
C ALA A 49 12.51 9.40 9.75
N ARG A 50 12.65 10.72 9.59
CA ARG A 50 13.94 11.40 9.53
C ARG A 50 14.21 12.23 10.79
N ALA A 51 15.47 12.29 11.19
CA ALA A 51 15.93 13.21 12.23
C ALA A 51 15.78 14.65 11.74
N ARG A 52 15.24 15.55 12.58
CA ARG A 52 15.13 16.99 12.28
C ARG A 52 16.34 17.77 12.76
N ILE A 53 17.02 17.27 13.79
CA ILE A 53 18.29 17.80 14.30
C ILE A 53 19.39 16.75 14.20
N GLY A 54 20.64 17.19 14.18
CA GLY A 54 21.80 16.32 14.35
C GLY A 54 22.07 16.07 15.83
N GLY A 55 22.68 14.93 16.14
CA GLY A 55 23.01 14.56 17.50
C GLY A 55 23.22 13.07 17.67
N THR A 56 23.16 12.58 18.90
CA THR A 56 23.28 11.16 19.21
C THR A 56 21.90 10.55 19.43
N VAL A 57 21.62 9.39 18.85
CA VAL A 57 20.42 8.62 19.14
C VAL A 57 20.47 8.15 20.60
N ALA A 58 19.73 8.84 21.46
CA ALA A 58 19.70 8.53 22.89
C ALA A 58 18.84 7.28 23.16
N GLU A 59 17.67 7.20 22.49
CA GLU A 59 16.74 6.10 22.64
C GLU A 59 16.17 5.70 21.27
N LEU A 60 15.95 4.42 21.09
CA LEU A 60 15.32 3.84 19.92
C LEU A 60 14.12 2.98 20.39
N ASN A 61 12.90 3.42 20.04
CA ASN A 61 11.66 2.83 20.57
C ASN A 61 11.03 1.83 19.62
N VAL A 62 11.61 1.60 18.44
CA VAL A 62 11.09 0.68 17.43
C VAL A 62 12.16 -0.27 16.93
N LYS A 63 11.70 -1.43 16.43
CA LYS A 63 12.51 -2.44 15.74
C LYS A 63 11.89 -2.75 14.39
N GLU A 64 12.67 -3.35 13.50
CA GLU A 64 12.16 -3.88 12.23
C GLU A 64 11.02 -4.88 12.48
N GLY A 65 9.94 -4.77 11.71
CA GLY A 65 8.72 -5.55 11.87
C GLY A 65 7.68 -4.97 12.82
N ASN A 66 8.00 -3.96 13.65
CA ASN A 66 7.01 -3.35 14.52
C ASN A 66 5.94 -2.58 13.73
N GLU A 67 4.71 -2.61 14.21
CA GLU A 67 3.65 -1.71 13.74
C GLU A 67 3.70 -0.40 14.53
N VAL A 68 3.54 0.70 13.79
CA VAL A 68 3.54 2.06 14.37
C VAL A 68 2.33 2.85 13.90
N LYS A 69 1.88 3.77 14.75
CA LYS A 69 0.83 4.75 14.41
C LYS A 69 1.47 6.06 13.99
N GLN A 70 0.77 6.83 13.17
CA GLN A 70 1.18 8.19 12.85
C GLN A 70 1.40 9.01 14.13
N GLY A 71 2.52 9.75 14.20
CA GLY A 71 2.90 10.54 15.38
C GLY A 71 3.49 9.73 16.53
N GLN A 72 3.63 8.42 16.44
CA GLN A 72 4.28 7.60 17.48
C GLN A 72 5.78 7.91 17.52
N LEU A 73 6.33 7.98 18.74
CA LEU A 73 7.77 8.19 18.96
C LEU A 73 8.57 6.98 18.46
N VAL A 74 9.44 7.23 17.49
CA VAL A 74 10.35 6.23 16.88
C VAL A 74 11.70 6.22 17.58
N ALA A 75 12.26 7.40 17.81
CA ALA A 75 13.55 7.59 18.46
C ALA A 75 13.66 8.98 19.08
N THR A 76 14.61 9.13 19.99
CA THR A 76 15.00 10.43 20.55
C THR A 76 16.45 10.72 20.18
N VAL A 77 16.67 11.83 19.50
CA VAL A 77 18.01 12.35 19.17
C VAL A 77 18.35 13.44 20.17
N GLY A 78 19.42 13.24 20.92
CA GLY A 78 19.91 14.21 21.89
C GLY A 78 21.06 15.05 21.33
N ASP A 79 20.99 16.36 21.56
CA ASP A 79 22.12 17.27 21.35
C ASP A 79 22.46 17.93 22.71
N GLU A 80 23.60 17.53 23.28
CA GLU A 80 24.07 18.04 24.58
C GLU A 80 24.33 19.55 24.53
N LYS A 81 24.71 20.10 23.38
CA LYS A 81 24.94 21.54 23.23
C LYS A 81 23.66 22.34 23.41
N LEU A 82 22.54 21.85 22.86
CA LEU A 82 21.23 22.49 23.05
C LEU A 82 20.77 22.46 24.50
N VAL A 83 21.05 21.36 25.23
CA VAL A 83 20.76 21.27 26.68
C VAL A 83 21.57 22.30 27.47
N LEU A 84 22.88 22.45 27.17
CA LEU A 84 23.72 23.44 27.79
C LEU A 84 23.29 24.87 27.45
N GLN A 85 22.91 25.12 26.19
CA GLN A 85 22.38 26.42 25.76
C GLN A 85 21.10 26.78 26.49
N MET A 86 20.19 25.83 26.67
CA MET A 86 18.95 26.01 27.44
C MET A 86 19.27 26.44 28.88
N LYS A 87 20.15 25.72 29.57
CA LYS A 87 20.58 26.06 30.93
C LYS A 87 21.22 27.47 31.04
N SER A 88 21.99 27.85 30.02
CA SER A 88 22.58 29.21 29.98
C SER A 88 21.51 30.29 29.85
N LEU A 89 20.50 30.07 28.99
CA LEU A 89 19.37 30.98 28.82
C LEU A 89 18.50 31.07 30.08
N ASP A 90 18.26 29.94 30.77
CA ASP A 90 17.53 29.91 32.03
C ASP A 90 18.24 30.78 33.11
N ALA A 91 19.55 30.67 33.20
CA ALA A 91 20.35 31.52 34.14
C ALA A 91 20.28 33.02 33.77
N GLN A 92 20.33 33.36 32.46
CA GLN A 92 20.22 34.74 32.00
C GLN A 92 18.81 35.31 32.26
N ILE A 93 17.76 34.53 32.04
CA ILE A 93 16.37 34.90 32.34
C ILE A 93 16.23 35.20 33.85
N ALA A 94 16.74 34.33 34.71
CA ALA A 94 16.70 34.56 36.17
C ALA A 94 17.37 35.87 36.59
N GLY A 95 18.52 36.22 35.94
CA GLY A 95 19.16 37.50 36.16
C GLY A 95 18.32 38.70 35.70
N LEU A 96 17.69 38.60 34.56
CA LEU A 96 16.81 39.65 34.04
C LEU A 96 15.49 39.76 34.83
N GLU A 97 14.96 38.69 35.39
CA GLU A 97 13.83 38.72 36.30
C GLU A 97 14.13 39.51 37.58
N ALA A 98 15.32 39.30 38.19
CA ALA A 98 15.76 40.08 39.35
C ALA A 98 15.88 41.55 39.01
N GLN A 99 16.47 41.89 37.82
CA GLN A 99 16.60 43.28 37.36
C GLN A 99 15.22 43.90 37.08
N LEU A 100 14.31 43.18 36.49
CA LEU A 100 12.94 43.61 36.23
C LEU A 100 12.21 43.91 37.55
N ALA A 101 12.32 43.05 38.55
CA ALA A 101 11.72 43.27 39.89
C ALA A 101 12.29 44.54 40.51
N GLN A 102 13.59 44.77 40.46
CA GLN A 102 14.22 45.97 40.97
C GLN A 102 13.70 47.24 40.29
N THR A 103 13.68 47.26 38.93
CA THR A 103 13.18 48.42 38.15
C THR A 103 11.70 48.67 38.37
N GLN A 104 10.90 47.62 38.60
CA GLN A 104 9.51 47.75 38.99
C GLN A 104 9.33 48.42 40.33
N ASP A 105 10.13 48.04 41.35
CA ASP A 105 10.11 48.66 42.67
C ASP A 105 10.54 50.13 42.64
N ASP A 106 11.55 50.44 41.81
CA ASP A 106 12.04 51.82 41.61
C ASP A 106 10.96 52.65 40.91
N LEU A 107 10.23 52.11 39.93
CA LEU A 107 9.11 52.78 39.27
C LEU A 107 7.99 53.06 40.26
N ASN A 108 7.57 52.06 41.04
CA ASN A 108 6.49 52.18 42.03
C ASN A 108 6.85 53.27 43.07
N ARG A 109 8.13 53.34 43.51
CA ARG A 109 8.63 54.36 44.40
C ARG A 109 8.61 55.77 43.77
N ALA A 110 9.04 55.90 42.50
CA ALA A 110 9.02 57.14 41.78
C ALA A 110 7.60 57.66 41.56
N GLU A 111 6.65 56.77 41.27
CA GLU A 111 5.22 57.12 41.13
C GLU A 111 4.62 57.64 42.47
N GLN A 112 4.91 57.02 43.59
CA GLN A 112 4.48 57.51 44.92
C GLN A 112 5.05 58.84 45.27
N LEU A 113 6.36 59.07 45.04
CA LEU A 113 7.03 60.33 45.31
C LEU A 113 6.55 61.47 44.37
N PHE A 114 6.26 61.15 43.13
CA PHE A 114 5.67 62.14 42.18
C PHE A 114 4.25 62.53 42.60
N ALA A 115 3.43 61.57 42.98
CA ALA A 115 2.05 61.82 43.47
C ALA A 115 2.02 62.70 44.73
N SER A 116 3.03 62.58 45.60
CA SER A 116 3.20 63.45 46.78
C SER A 116 3.91 64.80 46.49
N GLY A 117 4.28 65.09 45.26
CA GLY A 117 4.93 66.33 44.86
C GLY A 117 6.45 66.40 45.22
N ASN A 118 7.04 65.33 45.68
CA ASN A 118 8.40 65.27 46.19
C ASN A 118 9.49 64.94 45.16
N THR A 119 9.10 64.73 43.83
CA THR A 119 10.08 64.43 42.80
C THR A 119 9.66 65.08 41.45
N PRO A 120 10.63 65.50 40.60
CA PRO A 120 10.29 66.04 39.27
C PRO A 120 9.83 64.92 38.31
N LYS A 121 9.01 65.30 37.31
CA LYS A 121 8.49 64.38 36.31
C LYS A 121 9.58 63.63 35.55
N THR A 122 10.72 64.28 35.33
CA THR A 122 11.88 63.64 34.65
C THR A 122 12.32 62.36 35.35
N ARG A 123 12.29 62.32 36.70
CA ARG A 123 12.69 61.14 37.47
C ARG A 123 11.68 60.01 37.32
N LEU A 124 10.37 60.29 37.22
CA LEU A 124 9.33 59.32 36.91
C LEU A 124 9.50 58.74 35.50
N ASP A 125 9.77 59.63 34.51
CA ASP A 125 9.94 59.20 33.13
C ASP A 125 11.21 58.35 32.93
N GLU A 126 12.29 58.64 33.69
CA GLU A 126 13.52 57.82 33.74
C GLU A 126 13.23 56.40 34.31
N ALA A 127 12.55 56.35 35.45
CA ALA A 127 12.18 55.06 36.09
C ALA A 127 11.27 54.21 35.17
N ARG A 128 10.31 54.85 34.50
CA ARG A 128 9.40 54.17 33.57
C ARG A 128 10.18 53.66 32.37
N THR A 129 11.12 54.42 31.87
CA THR A 129 11.97 54.00 30.73
C THR A 129 12.83 52.83 31.13
N ALA A 130 13.46 52.86 32.32
CA ALA A 130 14.29 51.77 32.81
C ALA A 130 13.46 50.45 32.99
N PHE A 131 12.27 50.54 33.51
CA PHE A 131 11.36 49.42 33.62
C PHE A 131 10.98 48.84 32.23
N ASN A 132 10.63 49.70 31.30
CA ASN A 132 10.27 49.25 29.93
C ASN A 132 11.45 48.57 29.23
N VAL A 133 12.69 49.09 29.42
CA VAL A 133 13.90 48.46 28.87
C VAL A 133 14.12 47.09 29.49
N ALA A 134 14.03 46.97 30.83
CA ALA A 134 14.18 45.70 31.53
C ALA A 134 13.08 44.67 31.09
N THR A 135 11.82 45.11 30.95
CA THR A 135 10.75 44.30 30.48
C THR A 135 11.02 43.73 29.07
N ASN A 136 11.45 44.60 28.15
CA ASN A 136 11.76 44.18 26.77
C ASN A 136 12.99 43.25 26.72
N ALA A 137 14.02 43.49 27.53
CA ALA A 137 15.18 42.62 27.60
C ALA A 137 14.80 41.20 28.12
N HIS A 138 13.97 41.13 29.17
CA HIS A 138 13.46 39.85 29.69
C HIS A 138 12.65 39.13 28.62
N ARG A 139 11.67 39.79 27.97
CA ARG A 139 10.84 39.18 26.91
C ARG A 139 11.65 38.66 25.75
N ALA A 140 12.68 39.40 25.31
CA ALA A 140 13.58 38.97 24.23
C ALA A 140 14.28 37.65 24.59
N ARG A 141 14.76 37.52 25.83
CA ARG A 141 15.48 36.32 26.26
C ARG A 141 14.58 35.14 26.45
N VAL A 142 13.34 35.34 26.92
CA VAL A 142 12.29 34.30 26.98
C VAL A 142 11.95 33.77 25.57
N ALA A 143 11.86 34.67 24.59
CA ALA A 143 11.60 34.26 23.20
C ALA A 143 12.77 33.44 22.63
N GLU A 144 14.01 33.81 22.93
CA GLU A 144 15.21 33.04 22.51
C GLU A 144 15.22 31.65 23.14
N ARG A 145 14.88 31.53 24.45
CA ARG A 145 14.71 30.26 25.12
C ARG A 145 13.68 29.36 24.45
N ALA A 146 12.54 29.93 24.02
CA ALA A 146 11.49 29.18 23.34
C ALA A 146 11.96 28.57 21.99
N VAL A 147 12.87 29.26 21.26
CA VAL A 147 13.46 28.72 20.04
C VAL A 147 14.31 27.49 20.35
N VAL A 148 15.16 27.54 21.38
CA VAL A 148 16.00 26.40 21.78
C VAL A 148 15.14 25.24 22.29
N GLU A 149 14.08 25.52 23.02
CA GLU A 149 13.10 24.51 23.48
C GLU A 149 12.44 23.80 22.29
N GLN A 150 12.06 24.56 21.26
CA GLN A 150 11.52 23.98 20.02
C GLN A 150 12.54 23.07 19.34
N GLN A 151 13.82 23.49 19.25
CA GLN A 151 14.88 22.66 18.69
C GLN A 151 15.08 21.36 19.47
N LEU A 152 15.01 21.39 20.80
CA LEU A 152 15.06 20.19 21.66
C LEU A 152 13.86 19.26 21.40
N ASN A 153 12.67 19.83 21.20
CA ASN A 153 11.48 19.03 20.84
C ASN A 153 11.60 18.40 19.45
N GLU A 154 12.30 18.99 18.53
CA GLU A 154 12.61 18.44 17.21
C GLU A 154 13.56 17.24 17.27
N GLY A 155 14.23 17.00 18.39
CA GLY A 155 14.97 15.77 18.67
C GLY A 155 14.08 14.52 18.76
N LYS A 156 12.76 14.68 18.96
CA LYS A 156 11.82 13.57 18.93
C LYS A 156 11.50 13.20 17.48
N VAL A 157 11.99 12.04 17.03
CA VAL A 157 11.69 11.51 15.71
C VAL A 157 10.37 10.76 15.78
N LEU A 158 9.36 11.27 15.12
CA LEU A 158 8.00 10.70 15.09
C LEU A 158 7.75 9.94 13.79
N ALA A 159 6.90 8.91 13.85
CA ALA A 159 6.43 8.19 12.68
C ALA A 159 5.57 9.13 11.79
N PRO A 160 5.96 9.35 10.50
CA PRO A 160 5.22 10.25 9.61
C PRO A 160 3.88 9.67 9.18
N THR A 161 3.74 8.35 9.19
CA THR A 161 2.53 7.62 8.80
C THR A 161 2.34 6.39 9.68
N ALA A 162 1.13 5.83 9.68
CA ALA A 162 0.86 4.52 10.26
C ALA A 162 1.33 3.42 9.30
N GLY A 163 1.90 2.34 9.83
CA GLY A 163 2.38 1.24 9.02
C GLY A 163 3.36 0.33 9.75
N ARG A 164 4.08 -0.49 9.00
CA ARG A 164 5.09 -1.41 9.52
C ARG A 164 6.51 -0.91 9.26
N VAL A 165 7.36 -0.97 10.26
CA VAL A 165 8.78 -0.61 10.17
C VAL A 165 9.51 -1.68 9.34
N LEU A 166 10.04 -1.27 8.18
CA LEU A 166 10.79 -2.17 7.30
C LEU A 166 12.27 -2.22 7.66
N LYS A 167 12.85 -1.07 7.98
CA LYS A 167 14.29 -0.94 8.21
C LYS A 167 14.58 0.11 9.26
N VAL A 168 15.56 -0.19 10.13
CA VAL A 168 16.08 0.72 11.14
C VAL A 168 17.60 0.76 10.99
N PRO A 169 18.15 1.71 10.20
CA PRO A 169 19.57 1.76 9.86
C PRO A 169 20.48 2.29 11.00
N VAL A 170 19.89 2.67 12.14
CA VAL A 170 20.59 3.26 13.28
C VAL A 170 20.41 2.43 14.54
N THR A 171 21.31 2.61 15.50
CA THR A 171 21.23 2.02 16.85
C THR A 171 21.36 3.11 17.89
N ALA A 172 20.92 2.87 19.12
CA ALA A 172 21.20 3.78 20.23
C ALA A 172 22.71 4.01 20.37
N GLY A 173 23.12 5.25 20.59
CA GLY A 173 24.52 5.67 20.59
C GLY A 173 25.07 6.10 19.21
N THR A 174 24.37 5.88 18.11
CA THR A 174 24.80 6.33 16.78
C THR A 174 24.68 7.86 16.69
N VAL A 175 25.72 8.51 16.14
CA VAL A 175 25.67 9.95 15.79
C VAL A 175 25.08 10.08 14.40
N ILE A 176 24.07 10.93 14.26
CA ILE A 176 23.36 11.17 13.00
C ILE A 176 23.26 12.67 12.70
N LEU A 177 23.08 12.99 11.43
CA LEU A 177 22.87 14.36 10.96
C LEU A 177 21.38 14.65 10.75
N ALA A 178 21.04 15.94 10.72
CA ALA A 178 19.70 16.35 10.34
C ALA A 178 19.36 15.87 8.91
N GLY A 179 18.17 15.31 8.71
CA GLY A 179 17.72 14.74 7.45
C GLY A 179 18.01 13.24 7.27
N GLU A 180 18.85 12.62 8.09
CA GLU A 180 19.13 11.19 8.01
C GLU A 180 17.93 10.34 8.43
N PRO A 181 17.67 9.21 7.73
CA PRO A 181 16.59 8.31 8.08
C PRO A 181 16.92 7.49 9.33
N VAL A 182 16.01 7.50 10.30
CA VAL A 182 16.07 6.69 11.53
C VAL A 182 15.32 5.38 11.34
N ALA A 183 14.18 5.41 10.64
CA ALA A 183 13.41 4.23 10.29
C ALA A 183 12.71 4.43 8.95
N SER A 184 12.44 3.34 8.23
CA SER A 184 11.61 3.33 7.02
C SER A 184 10.31 2.62 7.34
N ILE A 185 9.17 3.30 7.13
CA ILE A 185 7.84 2.82 7.47
C ILE A 185 7.06 2.59 6.18
N ALA A 186 6.59 1.35 5.98
CA ALA A 186 5.71 0.98 4.88
C ALA A 186 4.25 1.15 5.31
N GLU A 187 3.48 1.90 4.55
CA GLU A 187 2.03 1.94 4.71
C GLU A 187 1.42 0.59 4.38
N GLN A 188 0.31 0.25 5.04
CA GLN A 188 -0.43 -1.01 4.79
C GLN A 188 -1.26 -0.93 3.50
N ASN A 189 -0.66 -0.40 2.45
CA ASN A 189 -1.23 -0.34 1.11
C ASN A 189 -0.31 -1.10 0.15
N PHE A 190 -0.55 -2.41 0.03
CA PHE A 190 0.31 -3.30 -0.74
C PHE A 190 -0.12 -3.35 -2.20
N VAL A 191 0.87 -3.42 -3.06
CA VAL A 191 0.72 -3.59 -4.51
C VAL A 191 1.65 -4.70 -4.99
N LEU A 192 1.26 -5.37 -6.05
CA LEU A 192 2.17 -6.20 -6.81
C LEU A 192 2.91 -5.34 -7.83
N ARG A 193 4.20 -5.12 -7.61
CA ARG A 193 5.06 -4.40 -8.54
C ARG A 193 5.63 -5.36 -9.57
N LEU A 194 5.16 -5.23 -10.79
CA LEU A 194 5.56 -6.00 -11.95
C LEU A 194 6.75 -5.35 -12.64
N ARG A 195 7.69 -6.17 -13.12
CA ARG A 195 8.79 -5.73 -13.97
C ARG A 195 8.70 -6.46 -15.29
N VAL A 196 8.01 -5.83 -16.26
CA VAL A 196 7.66 -6.43 -17.55
C VAL A 196 8.70 -6.06 -18.59
N PRO A 197 9.31 -7.04 -19.32
CA PRO A 197 10.23 -6.74 -20.40
C PRO A 197 9.58 -5.81 -21.44
N GLU A 198 10.33 -4.85 -21.97
CA GLU A 198 9.86 -3.80 -22.90
C GLU A 198 9.07 -4.37 -24.08
N ARG A 199 9.53 -5.50 -24.66
CA ARG A 199 8.85 -6.17 -25.80
C ARG A 199 7.40 -6.55 -25.50
N HIS A 200 7.03 -6.76 -24.23
CA HIS A 200 5.68 -7.12 -23.78
C HIS A 200 4.94 -5.91 -23.20
N ALA A 201 5.66 -4.91 -22.74
CA ALA A 201 5.12 -3.76 -22.04
C ALA A 201 4.23 -2.87 -22.92
N ARG A 202 4.44 -2.88 -24.25
CA ARG A 202 3.62 -2.13 -25.22
C ARG A 202 2.13 -2.52 -25.19
N PHE A 203 1.82 -3.71 -24.70
CA PHE A 203 0.45 -4.21 -24.60
C PHE A 203 -0.17 -4.00 -23.22
N LEU A 204 0.61 -3.47 -22.28
CA LEU A 204 0.20 -3.29 -20.90
C LEU A 204 -0.56 -1.98 -20.76
N LYS A 205 -1.79 -2.04 -20.29
CA LYS A 205 -2.65 -0.88 -20.07
C LYS A 205 -3.19 -0.86 -18.63
N VAL A 206 -3.45 0.33 -18.13
CA VAL A 206 -4.21 0.49 -16.89
C VAL A 206 -5.60 -0.11 -17.07
N GLY A 207 -6.04 -0.93 -16.12
CA GLY A 207 -7.30 -1.66 -16.20
C GLY A 207 -7.15 -3.12 -16.68
N ASP A 208 -6.00 -3.50 -17.25
CA ASP A 208 -5.79 -4.87 -17.70
C ASP A 208 -5.80 -5.84 -16.52
N PRO A 209 -6.38 -7.04 -16.71
CA PRO A 209 -6.35 -8.08 -15.70
C PRO A 209 -4.95 -8.67 -15.55
N VAL A 210 -4.59 -8.95 -14.31
CA VAL A 210 -3.39 -9.70 -13.94
C VAL A 210 -3.84 -10.97 -13.26
N ARG A 211 -3.42 -12.12 -13.77
CA ARG A 211 -3.68 -13.41 -13.12
C ARG A 211 -2.49 -13.77 -12.22
N VAL A 212 -2.79 -14.12 -11.00
CA VAL A 212 -1.82 -14.51 -9.98
C VAL A 212 -2.00 -15.98 -9.65
N ASP A 213 -0.91 -16.70 -9.46
CA ASP A 213 -0.97 -18.07 -8.98
C ASP A 213 -1.51 -18.10 -7.55
N GLY A 214 -2.65 -18.75 -7.36
CA GLY A 214 -3.29 -18.82 -6.05
C GLY A 214 -2.48 -19.64 -5.04
N GLU A 215 -1.74 -20.65 -5.49
CA GLU A 215 -0.90 -21.47 -4.62
C GLU A 215 0.22 -20.63 -3.99
N GLU A 216 0.84 -19.74 -4.76
CA GLU A 216 1.86 -18.80 -4.24
C GLU A 216 1.25 -17.79 -3.25
N LEU A 217 -0.06 -17.57 -3.28
CA LEU A 217 -0.80 -16.72 -2.35
C LEU A 217 -1.47 -17.50 -1.20
N GLY A 218 -1.13 -18.77 -1.00
CA GLY A 218 -1.76 -19.61 0.03
C GLY A 218 -3.26 -19.82 -0.16
N ALA A 219 -3.77 -19.66 -1.38
CA ALA A 219 -5.18 -19.80 -1.73
C ALA A 219 -5.36 -20.87 -2.82
N ASN A 220 -6.49 -21.57 -2.76
CA ASN A 220 -6.86 -22.52 -3.81
C ASN A 220 -7.33 -21.76 -5.07
N GLY A 221 -6.71 -22.06 -6.22
CA GLY A 221 -7.08 -21.52 -7.54
C GLY A 221 -6.44 -20.18 -7.88
N ALA A 222 -6.58 -19.78 -9.15
CA ALA A 222 -6.06 -18.52 -9.66
C ALA A 222 -6.77 -17.32 -9.04
N ARG A 223 -6.01 -16.28 -8.70
CA ARG A 223 -6.55 -14.97 -8.31
C ARG A 223 -6.36 -13.96 -9.43
N PHE A 224 -7.24 -12.99 -9.48
CA PHE A 224 -7.19 -11.92 -10.48
C PHE A 224 -7.00 -10.58 -9.77
N GLY A 225 -6.12 -9.78 -10.36
CA GLY A 225 -5.90 -8.40 -10.00
C GLY A 225 -6.07 -7.50 -11.21
N THR A 226 -5.84 -6.22 -11.03
CA THR A 226 -5.96 -5.21 -12.07
C THR A 226 -4.78 -4.27 -12.03
N ILE A 227 -4.21 -3.95 -13.20
CA ILE A 227 -3.15 -2.95 -13.32
C ILE A 227 -3.72 -1.57 -12.97
N ARG A 228 -3.12 -0.95 -11.95
CA ARG A 228 -3.49 0.38 -11.48
C ARG A 228 -2.66 1.49 -12.08
N LEU A 229 -1.38 1.22 -12.27
CA LEU A 229 -0.42 2.20 -12.74
C LEU A 229 0.61 1.53 -13.64
N VAL A 230 0.97 2.17 -14.74
CA VAL A 230 2.10 1.82 -15.58
C VAL A 230 3.05 3.00 -15.56
N TYR A 231 4.28 2.78 -15.11
CA TYR A 231 5.29 3.84 -15.04
C TYR A 231 5.82 4.12 -16.45
N PRO A 232 5.92 5.38 -16.85
CA PRO A 232 6.32 5.75 -18.23
C PRO A 232 7.83 5.62 -18.48
N GLN A 233 8.58 5.16 -17.50
CA GLN A 233 10.03 5.01 -17.56
C GLN A 233 10.42 3.55 -17.79
N ILE A 234 11.43 3.34 -18.65
CA ILE A 234 12.06 2.04 -18.83
C ILE A 234 13.33 1.99 -17.98
N GLU A 235 13.40 1.01 -17.09
CA GLU A 235 14.55 0.75 -16.22
C GLU A 235 15.11 -0.64 -16.55
N ASP A 236 16.39 -0.74 -16.88
CA ASP A 236 17.07 -2.00 -17.22
C ASP A 236 16.33 -2.83 -18.29
N GLY A 237 15.75 -2.18 -19.33
CA GLY A 237 14.98 -2.83 -20.38
C GLY A 237 13.62 -3.38 -19.94
N ARG A 238 13.08 -2.87 -18.81
CA ARG A 238 11.80 -3.26 -18.23
C ARG A 238 10.94 -2.04 -17.93
N VAL A 239 9.65 -2.21 -18.12
CA VAL A 239 8.62 -1.27 -17.67
C VAL A 239 8.11 -1.75 -16.32
N VAL A 240 7.97 -0.84 -15.39
CA VAL A 240 7.40 -1.09 -14.06
C VAL A 240 5.90 -0.81 -14.11
N ALA A 241 5.11 -1.68 -13.50
CA ALA A 241 3.68 -1.48 -13.34
C ALA A 241 3.22 -1.98 -11.97
N ASP A 242 2.24 -1.30 -11.38
CA ASP A 242 1.64 -1.69 -10.11
C ASP A 242 0.26 -2.30 -10.37
N ALA A 243 0.02 -3.48 -9.83
CA ALA A 243 -1.27 -4.14 -9.85
C ALA A 243 -1.86 -4.26 -8.45
N ALA A 244 -3.16 -4.03 -8.35
CA ALA A 244 -3.93 -4.27 -7.14
C ALA A 244 -4.51 -5.68 -7.17
N VAL A 245 -4.27 -6.44 -6.12
CA VAL A 245 -4.83 -7.77 -5.89
C VAL A 245 -5.41 -7.81 -4.50
N ALA A 246 -6.62 -8.37 -4.36
CA ALA A 246 -7.24 -8.49 -3.05
C ALA A 246 -6.49 -9.51 -2.18
N GLY A 247 -6.30 -9.18 -0.91
CA GLY A 247 -5.71 -10.10 0.08
C GLY A 247 -4.19 -10.10 0.15
N LEU A 248 -3.49 -9.07 -0.34
CA LEU A 248 -2.03 -8.92 -0.21
C LEU A 248 -1.58 -8.46 1.19
N GLY A 249 -2.51 -8.30 2.15
CA GLY A 249 -2.22 -7.65 3.44
C GLY A 249 -1.31 -8.43 4.41
N ASP A 250 -1.20 -9.75 4.26
CA ASP A 250 -0.49 -10.63 5.20
C ASP A 250 0.87 -11.11 4.68
N TYR A 251 1.32 -10.59 3.54
CA TYR A 251 2.56 -11.00 2.89
C TYR A 251 3.77 -10.19 3.35
N PHE A 252 4.95 -10.82 3.21
CA PHE A 252 6.21 -10.12 3.43
C PHE A 252 6.47 -9.13 2.29
N VAL A 253 6.79 -7.90 2.65
CA VAL A 253 7.28 -6.92 1.68
C VAL A 253 8.59 -7.43 1.07
N GLY A 254 8.64 -7.49 -0.27
CA GLY A 254 9.75 -8.08 -1.00
C GLY A 254 9.51 -9.51 -1.48
N GLU A 255 8.40 -10.15 -1.13
CA GLU A 255 8.04 -11.47 -1.61
C GLU A 255 7.83 -11.46 -3.13
N ARG A 256 8.37 -12.47 -3.80
CA ARG A 256 8.26 -12.60 -5.26
C ARG A 256 7.19 -13.60 -5.62
N ILE A 257 6.27 -13.15 -6.46
CA ILE A 257 5.10 -13.93 -6.88
C ILE A 257 5.09 -14.01 -8.41
N ARG A 258 4.74 -15.17 -8.95
CA ARG A 258 4.55 -15.35 -10.38
C ARG A 258 3.18 -14.85 -10.79
N VAL A 259 3.16 -13.99 -11.80
CA VAL A 259 1.94 -13.42 -12.35
C VAL A 259 1.93 -13.55 -13.88
N TRP A 260 0.74 -13.55 -14.47
CA TRP A 260 0.56 -13.54 -15.91
C TRP A 260 -0.09 -12.24 -16.33
N VAL A 261 0.54 -11.58 -17.30
CA VAL A 261 0.07 -10.33 -17.90
C VAL A 261 -0.21 -10.54 -19.38
N SER A 262 -1.16 -9.79 -19.93
CA SER A 262 -1.45 -9.81 -21.34
C SER A 262 -0.26 -9.23 -22.14
N ALA A 263 0.15 -9.95 -23.17
CA ALA A 263 1.18 -9.51 -24.11
C ALA A 263 0.61 -9.38 -25.53
N GLY A 264 -0.71 -9.21 -25.65
CA GLY A 264 -1.48 -9.14 -26.89
C GLY A 264 -2.69 -10.06 -26.82
N GLU A 265 -3.40 -10.16 -27.94
CA GLU A 265 -4.55 -11.04 -28.12
C GLU A 265 -4.26 -12.02 -29.25
N ARG A 266 -4.80 -13.23 -29.10
CA ARG A 266 -4.82 -14.24 -30.16
C ARG A 266 -6.16 -14.96 -30.15
N GLU A 267 -6.61 -15.41 -31.31
CA GLU A 267 -7.77 -16.29 -31.39
C GLU A 267 -7.42 -17.67 -30.82
N SER A 268 -8.28 -18.20 -30.00
CA SER A 268 -8.14 -19.53 -29.43
C SER A 268 -9.52 -20.14 -29.15
N VAL A 269 -9.59 -21.45 -29.22
CA VAL A 269 -10.73 -22.23 -28.81
C VAL A 269 -10.55 -22.58 -27.32
N THR A 270 -11.51 -22.18 -26.49
CA THR A 270 -11.52 -22.53 -25.08
C THR A 270 -12.81 -23.28 -24.75
N VAL A 271 -12.70 -24.35 -23.99
CA VAL A 271 -13.82 -25.18 -23.55
C VAL A 271 -13.78 -25.40 -22.03
N PRO A 272 -14.91 -25.56 -21.34
CA PRO A 272 -14.90 -25.97 -19.94
C PRO A 272 -14.22 -27.33 -19.76
N GLY A 273 -13.42 -27.49 -18.72
CA GLY A 273 -12.66 -28.74 -18.47
C GLY A 273 -13.55 -29.95 -18.32
N GLY A 274 -14.77 -29.78 -17.81
CA GLY A 274 -15.77 -30.86 -17.67
C GLY A 274 -16.20 -31.50 -18.99
N PHE A 275 -15.96 -30.87 -20.16
CA PHE A 275 -16.28 -31.45 -21.48
C PHE A 275 -15.13 -32.27 -22.08
N ILE A 276 -13.98 -32.36 -21.40
CA ILE A 276 -12.83 -33.14 -21.85
C ILE A 276 -12.61 -34.35 -20.96
N VAL A 277 -12.51 -35.51 -21.58
CA VAL A 277 -12.25 -36.78 -20.90
C VAL A 277 -10.91 -37.36 -21.34
N THR A 278 -10.05 -37.67 -20.42
CA THR A 278 -8.78 -38.34 -20.71
C THR A 278 -8.95 -39.87 -20.58
N ARG A 279 -8.65 -40.59 -21.67
CA ARG A 279 -8.64 -42.06 -21.70
C ARG A 279 -7.35 -42.56 -22.32
N PHE A 280 -6.66 -43.47 -21.67
CA PHE A 280 -5.39 -44.03 -22.14
C PHE A 280 -4.34 -42.99 -22.49
N GLY A 281 -4.34 -41.83 -21.78
CA GLY A 281 -3.39 -40.73 -22.02
C GLY A 281 -3.75 -39.82 -23.19
N ILE A 282 -4.92 -39.99 -23.82
CA ILE A 282 -5.43 -39.14 -24.89
C ILE A 282 -6.68 -38.43 -24.39
N ASP A 283 -6.74 -37.13 -24.69
CA ASP A 283 -7.89 -36.28 -24.37
C ASP A 283 -8.93 -36.36 -25.49
N TYR A 284 -10.19 -36.52 -25.12
CA TYR A 284 -11.35 -36.60 -26.03
C TYR A 284 -12.39 -35.57 -25.65
N ALA A 285 -13.03 -35.00 -26.67
CA ALA A 285 -14.28 -34.24 -26.54
C ALA A 285 -15.42 -35.04 -27.21
N ARG A 286 -16.61 -35.03 -26.60
CA ARG A 286 -17.81 -35.59 -27.18
C ARG A 286 -18.47 -34.58 -28.09
N LEU A 287 -18.46 -34.85 -29.39
CA LEU A 287 -19.04 -34.00 -30.41
C LEU A 287 -20.37 -34.52 -30.87
N ARG A 288 -21.41 -33.68 -30.86
CA ARG A 288 -22.73 -33.97 -31.44
C ARG A 288 -22.73 -33.55 -32.91
N LYS A 289 -22.95 -34.51 -33.81
CA LYS A 289 -23.14 -34.25 -35.25
C LYS A 289 -24.55 -33.77 -35.56
N ASP A 290 -24.74 -33.28 -36.80
CA ASP A 290 -26.06 -32.80 -37.31
C ASP A 290 -27.16 -33.88 -37.27
N ASP A 291 -26.79 -35.17 -37.46
CA ASP A 291 -27.67 -36.34 -37.35
C ASP A 291 -27.98 -36.74 -35.90
N LYS A 292 -27.61 -35.94 -34.92
CA LYS A 292 -27.74 -36.19 -33.48
C LYS A 292 -26.89 -37.34 -32.94
N THR A 293 -26.01 -37.93 -33.73
CA THR A 293 -25.05 -38.92 -33.24
C THR A 293 -23.95 -38.23 -32.44
N VAL A 294 -23.48 -38.92 -31.38
CA VAL A 294 -22.38 -38.42 -30.53
C VAL A 294 -21.13 -39.26 -30.85
N ILE A 295 -20.05 -38.58 -31.14
CA ILE A 295 -18.73 -39.20 -31.41
C ILE A 295 -17.68 -38.65 -30.47
N ASP A 296 -16.72 -39.50 -30.06
CA ASP A 296 -15.55 -39.10 -29.32
C ASP A 296 -14.46 -38.63 -30.33
N VAL A 297 -14.07 -37.35 -30.24
CA VAL A 297 -13.05 -36.77 -31.11
C VAL A 297 -11.78 -36.52 -30.28
N PRO A 298 -10.62 -37.03 -30.68
CA PRO A 298 -9.40 -36.76 -30.00
C PRO A 298 -9.05 -35.26 -30.15
N VAL A 299 -8.65 -34.64 -29.04
CA VAL A 299 -8.29 -33.23 -28.97
C VAL A 299 -6.90 -33.05 -28.41
N GLN A 300 -6.21 -32.05 -28.87
CA GLN A 300 -4.94 -31.64 -28.29
C GLN A 300 -5.22 -30.49 -27.30
N ARG A 301 -5.06 -30.80 -26.01
CA ARG A 301 -5.20 -29.84 -24.95
C ARG A 301 -3.99 -28.91 -24.90
N GLY A 302 -4.24 -27.61 -24.84
CA GLY A 302 -3.24 -26.59 -24.56
C GLY A 302 -3.10 -26.33 -23.05
N ARG A 303 -2.82 -25.11 -22.70
CA ARG A 303 -2.67 -24.70 -21.29
C ARG A 303 -4.03 -24.40 -20.64
N PRO A 304 -4.16 -24.55 -19.31
CA PRO A 304 -5.29 -24.00 -18.59
C PRO A 304 -5.34 -22.47 -18.76
N LEU A 305 -6.53 -21.96 -19.07
CA LEU A 305 -6.78 -20.52 -19.23
C LEU A 305 -7.95 -20.10 -18.30
N PRO A 306 -7.79 -20.22 -16.99
CA PRO A 306 -8.86 -19.88 -16.05
C PRO A 306 -9.28 -18.43 -16.22
N ARG A 307 -10.60 -18.18 -16.22
CA ARG A 307 -11.21 -16.86 -16.30
C ARG A 307 -12.26 -16.72 -15.19
N PRO A 308 -12.65 -15.49 -14.83
CA PRO A 308 -13.70 -15.29 -13.82
C PRO A 308 -15.04 -15.95 -14.17
N ASP A 309 -15.39 -15.99 -15.47
CA ASP A 309 -16.60 -16.60 -16.02
C ASP A 309 -16.46 -18.12 -16.25
N MET A 310 -15.25 -18.65 -16.31
CA MET A 310 -14.94 -20.06 -16.59
C MET A 310 -13.64 -20.48 -15.87
N PRO A 311 -13.69 -20.77 -14.57
CA PRO A 311 -12.49 -21.05 -13.76
C PRO A 311 -11.71 -22.29 -14.22
N ASP A 312 -12.39 -23.27 -14.86
CA ASP A 312 -11.82 -24.52 -15.37
C ASP A 312 -11.54 -24.50 -16.89
N ALA A 313 -11.52 -23.31 -17.52
CA ALA A 313 -11.30 -23.17 -18.95
C ALA A 313 -9.98 -23.83 -19.41
N LEU A 314 -10.09 -24.66 -20.44
CA LEU A 314 -8.99 -25.32 -21.11
C LEU A 314 -8.88 -24.82 -22.55
N GLU A 315 -7.67 -24.51 -22.99
CA GLU A 315 -7.39 -24.22 -24.38
C GLU A 315 -7.35 -25.52 -25.19
N ILE A 316 -7.92 -25.51 -26.40
CA ILE A 316 -7.83 -26.61 -27.36
C ILE A 316 -7.04 -26.13 -28.57
N LEU A 317 -5.91 -26.77 -28.82
CA LEU A 317 -5.00 -26.44 -29.92
C LEU A 317 -5.43 -27.07 -31.25
N SER A 318 -6.04 -28.24 -31.21
CA SER A 318 -6.52 -28.95 -32.39
C SER A 318 -7.59 -29.97 -32.02
N GLY A 319 -8.35 -30.42 -33.02
CA GLY A 319 -9.40 -31.45 -32.88
C GLY A 319 -10.81 -30.91 -32.89
N LEU A 320 -11.04 -29.63 -32.60
CA LEU A 320 -12.33 -28.95 -32.64
C LEU A 320 -12.35 -27.86 -33.72
N LYS A 321 -13.56 -27.62 -34.26
CA LYS A 321 -13.80 -26.53 -35.21
C LYS A 321 -14.81 -25.53 -34.65
N PRO A 322 -14.77 -24.27 -35.08
CA PRO A 322 -15.83 -23.32 -34.79
C PRO A 322 -17.20 -23.85 -35.22
N GLY A 323 -18.21 -23.76 -34.35
CA GLY A 323 -19.54 -24.28 -34.57
C GLY A 323 -19.78 -25.71 -34.05
N ASP A 324 -18.74 -26.42 -33.64
CA ASP A 324 -18.90 -27.75 -33.03
C ASP A 324 -19.73 -27.68 -31.74
N VAL A 325 -20.63 -28.62 -31.55
CA VAL A 325 -21.44 -28.70 -30.32
C VAL A 325 -20.96 -29.86 -29.47
N LEU A 326 -20.39 -29.54 -28.32
CA LEU A 326 -19.93 -30.52 -27.35
C LEU A 326 -21.09 -30.94 -26.44
N VAL A 327 -21.05 -32.20 -26.00
CA VAL A 327 -21.99 -32.79 -25.04
C VAL A 327 -21.18 -33.24 -23.82
N HIS A 328 -21.71 -32.98 -22.63
CA HIS A 328 -21.06 -33.39 -21.39
C HIS A 328 -20.87 -34.93 -21.38
N PRO A 329 -19.72 -35.46 -20.98
CA PRO A 329 -19.36 -36.87 -21.01
C PRO A 329 -20.25 -37.75 -20.14
#